data_ddf54bded332b9e15f3d0dad3b6a1c81
#
_entry.id   ddf54bded332b9e15f3d0dad3b6a1c81
#
_cell.length_a   1.000
_cell.length_b   1.000
_cell.length_c   1.000
_cell.angle_alpha   90.00
_cell.angle_beta   90.00
_cell.angle_gamma   90.00
#
_symmetry.space_group_name_H-M   'P 1'
#
loop_
_entity.id
_entity.type
_entity.pdbx_description
1 polymer ?
#
loop_
_entity_poly.entity_id
_entity_poly.type
_entity_poly.pdbx_seq_one_letter_code
_entity_poly.pdbx_strand_id
1 'polypeptide(L)'
;MLHSPLDDIAFAYEPVWDRTRRICASRLTIHALRPRATDIVPMLAALTEGFPPDAPPLLLSTDEPRLLLSLLRQAPVRNTWLEVPESLWAKPDAVEIVLAARRFGHQLLWRGELARFEPYARKFKGLRGVLELSVDDAVLALQA
;
A
#
# COMPACT_ATOMS: atom_id res chain seq x y z
N MET A 1 -17.24 14.81 24.83
CA MET A 1 -16.21 14.88 23.80
C MET A 1 -16.53 13.86 22.73
N LEU A 2 -16.72 14.30 21.50
CA LEU A 2 -17.02 13.39 20.40
C LEU A 2 -15.76 12.65 19.98
N HIS A 3 -15.86 11.33 19.94
CA HIS A 3 -14.78 10.48 19.46
C HIS A 3 -14.66 10.58 17.93
N SER A 4 -13.48 10.93 17.42
CA SER A 4 -13.22 10.95 15.99
C SER A 4 -12.78 9.57 15.51
N PRO A 5 -13.28 9.07 14.36
CA PRO A 5 -12.76 7.83 13.77
C PRO A 5 -11.26 7.86 13.52
N LEU A 6 -10.67 9.03 13.32
CA LEU A 6 -9.22 9.19 13.16
C LEU A 6 -8.45 8.92 14.46
N ASP A 7 -9.09 9.00 15.62
CA ASP A 7 -8.46 8.69 16.90
C ASP A 7 -8.17 7.18 17.06
N ASP A 8 -8.80 6.35 16.23
CA ASP A 8 -8.61 4.89 16.24
C ASP A 8 -7.48 4.42 15.33
N ILE A 9 -6.80 5.35 14.66
CA ILE A 9 -5.79 5.06 13.65
C ILE A 9 -4.50 5.79 13.99
N ALA A 10 -3.39 5.08 13.90
CA ALA A 10 -2.04 5.66 13.95
C ALA A 10 -1.39 5.58 12.58
N PHE A 11 -0.53 6.54 12.28
CA PHE A 11 0.19 6.61 11.02
C PHE A 11 1.69 6.57 11.25
N ALA A 12 2.38 5.82 10.40
CA ALA A 12 3.84 5.89 10.27
C ALA A 12 4.17 6.36 8.85
N TYR A 13 5.14 7.25 8.73
CA TYR A 13 5.50 7.89 7.48
C TYR A 13 6.98 7.67 7.17
N GLU A 14 7.30 7.22 5.97
CA GLU A 14 8.67 6.97 5.56
C GLU A 14 8.88 7.23 4.07
N PRO A 15 10.10 7.66 3.66
CA PRO A 15 10.42 7.83 2.25
C PRO A 15 10.63 6.47 1.58
N VAL A 16 10.32 6.42 0.28
CA VAL A 16 10.62 5.26 -0.58
C VAL A 16 11.69 5.68 -1.58
N TRP A 17 12.72 4.87 -1.69
CA TRP A 17 13.87 5.11 -2.56
C TRP A 17 13.80 4.24 -3.80
N ASP A 18 14.13 4.81 -4.94
CA ASP A 18 14.33 4.04 -6.15
C ASP A 18 15.76 3.48 -6.22
N ARG A 19 16.03 2.70 -7.25
CA ARG A 19 17.36 2.10 -7.43
C ARG A 19 18.45 3.12 -7.79
N THR A 20 18.10 4.36 -8.13
CA THR A 20 19.06 5.46 -8.33
C THR A 20 19.31 6.23 -7.04
N ARG A 21 18.79 5.76 -5.91
CA ARG A 21 18.93 6.36 -4.57
C ARG A 21 18.25 7.73 -4.45
N ARG A 22 17.17 7.93 -5.21
CA ARG A 22 16.33 9.11 -5.11
C ARG A 22 15.01 8.77 -4.44
N ILE A 23 14.47 9.71 -3.69
CA ILE A 23 13.13 9.55 -3.11
C ILE A 23 12.11 9.63 -4.25
N CYS A 24 11.37 8.54 -4.47
CA CYS A 24 10.39 8.45 -5.55
C CYS A 24 8.95 8.44 -5.05
N ALA A 25 8.74 8.22 -3.75
CA ALA A 25 7.42 8.17 -3.16
C ALA A 25 7.50 8.37 -1.65
N SER A 26 6.35 8.55 -1.03
CA SER A 26 6.19 8.54 0.43
C SER A 26 5.29 7.39 0.82
N ARG A 27 5.69 6.62 1.81
CA ARG A 27 4.91 5.50 2.31
C ARG A 27 4.21 5.89 3.60
N LEU A 28 2.90 5.75 3.62
CA LEU A 28 2.08 5.96 4.80
C LEU A 28 1.53 4.62 5.27
N THR A 29 2.01 4.16 6.41
CA THR A 29 1.51 2.93 7.01
C THR A 29 0.41 3.27 8.01
N ILE A 30 -0.72 2.62 7.87
CA ILE A 30 -1.91 2.83 8.69
C ILE A 30 -2.02 1.68 9.68
N HIS A 31 -2.04 2.02 10.97
CA HIS A 31 -2.20 1.06 12.05
C HIS A 31 -3.55 1.29 12.74
N ALA A 32 -4.36 0.25 12.83
CA ALA A 32 -5.57 0.29 13.62
C ALA A 32 -5.22 0.19 15.11
N LEU A 33 -5.60 1.20 15.89
CA LEU A 33 -5.40 1.22 17.35
C LEU A 33 -6.49 0.42 18.08
N ARG A 34 -7.62 0.17 17.42
CA ARG A 34 -8.73 -0.61 17.95
C ARG A 34 -9.12 -1.70 16.96
N PRO A 35 -9.55 -2.90 17.43
CA PRO A 35 -9.90 -4.01 16.53
C PRO A 35 -11.01 -3.72 15.53
N ARG A 36 -11.84 -2.70 15.77
CA ARG A 36 -12.98 -2.34 14.91
C ARG A 36 -12.78 -1.02 14.15
N ALA A 37 -11.55 -0.47 14.13
CA ALA A 37 -11.24 0.75 13.39
C ALA A 37 -11.20 0.46 11.88
N THR A 38 -12.36 0.43 11.24
CA THR A 38 -12.51 0.12 9.82
C THR A 38 -13.08 1.27 8.99
N ASP A 39 -13.50 2.36 9.63
CA ASP A 39 -14.04 3.53 8.93
C ASP A 39 -12.91 4.39 8.40
N ILE A 40 -12.64 4.26 7.11
CA ILE A 40 -11.56 4.97 6.40
C ILE A 40 -12.06 6.18 5.62
N VAL A 41 -13.37 6.41 5.56
CA VAL A 41 -13.94 7.50 4.76
C VAL A 41 -13.40 8.87 5.17
N PRO A 42 -13.33 9.23 6.48
CA PRO A 42 -12.74 10.50 6.89
C PRO A 42 -11.27 10.63 6.51
N MET A 43 -10.51 9.54 6.57
CA MET A 43 -9.10 9.52 6.18
C MET A 43 -8.94 9.77 4.68
N LEU A 44 -9.73 9.08 3.85
CA LEU A 44 -9.69 9.26 2.40
C LEU A 44 -10.09 10.69 2.00
N ALA A 45 -11.07 11.26 2.67
CA ALA A 45 -11.46 12.66 2.45
C ALA A 45 -10.30 13.61 2.76
N ALA A 46 -9.62 13.42 3.88
CA ALA A 46 -8.47 14.24 4.26
C ALA A 46 -7.31 14.10 3.26
N LEU A 47 -7.03 12.89 2.78
CA LEU A 47 -6.01 12.66 1.76
C LEU A 47 -6.36 13.34 0.44
N THR A 48 -7.62 13.28 0.02
CA THR A 48 -8.08 13.90 -1.22
C THR A 48 -7.94 15.41 -1.17
N GLU A 49 -8.24 16.02 -0.02
CA GLU A 49 -8.19 17.48 0.16
C GLU A 49 -6.78 18.01 0.39
N GLY A 50 -5.97 17.27 1.16
CA GLY A 50 -4.68 17.77 1.67
C GLY A 50 -3.46 17.35 0.89
N PHE A 51 -3.54 16.33 0.04
CA PHE A 51 -2.38 15.80 -0.66
C PHE A 51 -2.22 16.44 -2.04
N PRO A 52 -1.11 17.17 -2.32
CA PRO A 52 -0.92 17.84 -3.60
C PRO A 52 -0.87 16.85 -4.77
N PRO A 53 -1.56 17.12 -5.88
CA PRO A 53 -1.56 16.21 -7.04
C PRO A 53 -0.21 16.12 -7.76
N ASP A 54 0.66 17.09 -7.59
CA ASP A 54 1.99 17.14 -8.18
C ASP A 54 3.10 16.64 -7.23
N ALA A 55 2.75 16.25 -6.01
CA ALA A 55 3.68 15.63 -5.08
C ALA A 55 4.10 14.23 -5.55
N PRO A 56 5.23 13.69 -5.06
CA PRO A 56 5.54 12.28 -5.28
C PRO A 56 4.41 11.36 -4.83
N PRO A 57 4.19 10.20 -5.47
CA PRO A 57 3.08 9.31 -5.11
C PRO A 57 3.07 8.93 -3.65
N LEU A 58 1.88 8.77 -3.10
CA LEU A 58 1.67 8.27 -1.75
C LEU A 58 1.40 6.76 -1.83
N LEU A 59 2.18 5.97 -1.10
CA LEU A 59 1.96 4.54 -0.97
C LEU A 59 1.24 4.29 0.35
N LEU A 60 0.01 3.78 0.27
CA LEU A 60 -0.76 3.40 1.45
C LEU A 60 -0.51 1.93 1.77
N SER A 61 -0.12 1.67 3.01
CA SER A 61 0.15 0.33 3.52
C SER A 61 -0.59 0.11 4.83
N THR A 62 -1.02 -1.11 5.08
CA THR A 62 -1.58 -1.51 6.37
C THR A 62 -1.38 -3.01 6.59
N ASP A 63 -1.17 -3.39 7.85
CA ASP A 63 -1.10 -4.78 8.26
C ASP A 63 -2.47 -5.35 8.66
N GLU A 64 -3.51 -4.51 8.68
CA GLU A 64 -4.87 -4.92 9.00
C GLU A 64 -5.62 -5.36 7.73
N PRO A 65 -5.92 -6.67 7.56
CA PRO A 65 -6.60 -7.13 6.35
C PRO A 65 -7.97 -6.50 6.12
N ARG A 66 -8.72 -6.26 7.18
CA ARG A 66 -10.06 -5.63 7.07
C ARG A 66 -9.97 -4.21 6.57
N LEU A 67 -8.99 -3.45 7.05
CA LEU A 67 -8.76 -2.07 6.63
C LEU A 67 -8.34 -2.03 5.17
N LEU A 68 -7.45 -2.93 4.75
CA LEU A 68 -7.03 -3.04 3.36
C LEU A 68 -8.19 -3.39 2.43
N LEU A 69 -9.02 -4.35 2.80
CA LEU A 69 -10.19 -4.71 2.00
C LEU A 69 -11.18 -3.56 1.89
N SER A 70 -11.33 -2.76 2.96
CA SER A 70 -12.16 -1.55 2.92
C SER A 70 -11.59 -0.52 1.95
N LEU A 71 -10.27 -0.31 1.95
CA LEU A 71 -9.59 0.58 1.00
C LEU A 71 -9.79 0.13 -0.45
N LEU A 72 -9.68 -1.16 -0.71
CA LEU A 72 -9.86 -1.72 -2.06
C LEU A 72 -11.28 -1.56 -2.59
N ARG A 73 -12.27 -1.46 -1.72
CA ARG A 73 -13.68 -1.28 -2.08
C ARG A 73 -14.07 0.17 -2.29
N GLN A 74 -13.27 1.12 -1.83
CA GLN A 74 -13.53 2.55 -2.02
C GLN A 74 -13.02 3.00 -3.39
N ALA A 75 -13.47 4.17 -3.83
CA ALA A 75 -12.95 4.78 -5.04
C ALA A 75 -11.45 5.09 -4.90
N PRO A 76 -10.65 4.93 -5.97
CA PRO A 76 -9.23 5.27 -5.93
C PRO A 76 -9.01 6.74 -5.60
N VAL A 77 -8.00 7.02 -4.77
CA VAL A 77 -7.55 8.38 -4.49
C VAL A 77 -6.45 8.73 -5.48
N ARG A 78 -6.51 9.94 -6.05
CA ARG A 78 -5.52 10.42 -7.01
C ARG A 78 -4.11 10.37 -6.43
N ASN A 79 -3.15 9.97 -7.26
CA ASN A 79 -1.73 9.93 -6.92
C ASN A 79 -1.41 9.04 -5.71
N THR A 80 -2.22 8.01 -5.53
CA THR A 80 -2.12 7.08 -4.39
C THR A 80 -2.07 5.66 -4.90
N TRP A 81 -1.13 4.87 -4.36
CA TRP A 81 -0.97 3.46 -4.63
C TRP A 81 -1.24 2.66 -3.36
N LEU A 82 -1.89 1.52 -3.49
CA LEU A 82 -2.14 0.62 -2.37
C LEU A 82 -1.15 -0.54 -2.40
N GLU A 83 -0.45 -0.74 -1.28
CA GLU A 83 0.40 -1.92 -1.11
C GLU A 83 -0.46 -3.10 -0.67
N VAL A 84 -0.43 -4.17 -1.44
CA VAL A 84 -1.15 -5.40 -1.15
C VAL A 84 -0.12 -6.48 -0.82
N PRO A 85 -0.13 -7.02 0.42
CA PRO A 85 0.83 -8.05 0.81
C PRO A 85 0.63 -9.33 0.01
N GLU A 86 1.71 -10.08 -0.18
CA GLU A 86 1.71 -11.36 -0.90
C GLU A 86 0.60 -12.29 -0.41
N SER A 87 0.35 -12.31 0.89
CA SER A 87 -0.67 -13.17 1.48
C SER A 87 -2.06 -13.00 0.85
N LEU A 88 -2.41 -11.80 0.40
CA LEU A 88 -3.68 -11.56 -0.28
C LEU A 88 -3.65 -11.98 -1.75
N TRP A 89 -2.50 -11.80 -2.42
CA TRP A 89 -2.33 -12.28 -3.79
C TRP A 89 -2.37 -13.80 -3.89
N ALA A 90 -1.96 -14.50 -2.82
CA ALA A 90 -1.89 -15.96 -2.77
C ALA A 90 -3.22 -16.61 -2.41
N LYS A 91 -4.16 -15.90 -1.78
CA LYS A 91 -5.47 -16.45 -1.38
C LYS A 91 -6.46 -16.35 -2.53
N PRO A 92 -7.11 -17.46 -2.96
CA PRO A 92 -8.06 -17.42 -4.07
C PRO A 92 -9.21 -16.43 -3.87
N ASP A 93 -9.77 -16.38 -2.66
CA ASP A 93 -10.90 -15.49 -2.35
C ASP A 93 -10.47 -14.02 -2.31
N ALA A 94 -9.30 -13.74 -1.73
CA ALA A 94 -8.79 -12.38 -1.62
C ALA A 94 -8.30 -11.83 -2.96
N VAL A 95 -7.67 -12.65 -3.80
CA VAL A 95 -7.14 -12.21 -5.09
C VAL A 95 -8.25 -11.73 -6.03
N GLU A 96 -9.45 -12.28 -5.94
CA GLU A 96 -10.59 -11.79 -6.72
C GLU A 96 -10.93 -10.34 -6.39
N ILE A 97 -10.91 -9.99 -5.09
CA ILE A 97 -11.14 -8.61 -4.64
C ILE A 97 -10.03 -7.69 -5.13
N VAL A 98 -8.78 -8.14 -5.05
CA VAL A 98 -7.61 -7.38 -5.51
C VAL A 98 -7.69 -7.11 -7.01
N LEU A 99 -8.00 -8.12 -7.81
CA LEU A 99 -8.13 -7.98 -9.26
C LEU A 99 -9.31 -7.10 -9.66
N ALA A 100 -10.43 -7.19 -8.92
CA ALA A 100 -11.56 -6.31 -9.13
C ALA A 100 -11.20 -4.85 -8.86
N ALA A 101 -10.48 -4.57 -7.77
CA ALA A 101 -10.00 -3.24 -7.44
C ALA A 101 -9.08 -2.67 -8.52
N ARG A 102 -8.20 -3.52 -9.04
CA ARG A 102 -7.28 -3.14 -10.13
C ARG A 102 -8.04 -2.75 -11.39
N ARG A 103 -9.06 -3.52 -11.77
CA ARG A 103 -9.94 -3.20 -12.91
C ARG A 103 -10.73 -1.91 -12.70
N PHE A 104 -11.07 -1.60 -11.45
CA PHE A 104 -11.83 -0.40 -11.09
C PHE A 104 -10.97 0.87 -11.09
N GLY A 105 -9.66 0.75 -11.26
CA GLY A 105 -8.75 1.88 -11.38
C GLY A 105 -7.77 2.07 -10.23
N HIS A 106 -7.80 1.22 -9.22
CA HIS A 106 -6.77 1.26 -8.16
C HIS A 106 -5.41 0.92 -8.74
N GLN A 107 -4.41 1.70 -8.34
CA GLN A 107 -3.02 1.38 -8.59
C GLN A 107 -2.51 0.55 -7.42
N LEU A 108 -2.14 -0.69 -7.69
CA LEU A 108 -1.77 -1.66 -6.67
C LEU A 108 -0.31 -2.05 -6.80
N LEU A 109 0.33 -2.25 -5.64
CA LEU A 109 1.69 -2.74 -5.53
C LEU A 109 1.69 -4.08 -4.81
N TRP A 110 2.49 -5.00 -5.29
CA TRP A 110 2.78 -6.24 -4.55
C TRP A 110 3.81 -5.93 -3.46
N ARG A 111 3.60 -6.43 -2.25
CA ARG A 111 4.53 -6.25 -1.13
C ARG A 111 4.96 -7.61 -0.59
N GLY A 112 6.26 -7.81 -0.47
CA GLY A 112 6.83 -9.01 0.09
C GLY A 112 8.34 -9.10 -0.13
N GLU A 113 8.88 -10.29 0.10
CA GLU A 113 10.31 -10.55 -0.06
C GLU A 113 10.72 -10.60 -1.54
N LEU A 114 11.91 -10.08 -1.84
CA LEU A 114 12.45 -10.03 -3.20
C LEU A 114 12.41 -11.40 -3.91
N ALA A 115 12.82 -12.47 -3.21
CA ALA A 115 12.88 -13.80 -3.78
C ALA A 115 11.54 -14.37 -4.23
N ARG A 116 10.42 -13.81 -3.72
CA ARG A 116 9.07 -14.31 -3.99
C ARG A 116 8.31 -13.49 -5.02
N PHE A 117 8.88 -12.39 -5.48
CA PHE A 117 8.20 -11.47 -6.38
C PHE A 117 8.05 -11.99 -7.82
N GLU A 118 9.08 -12.64 -8.36
CA GLU A 118 9.14 -13.01 -9.77
C GLU A 118 7.95 -13.86 -10.28
N PRO A 119 7.48 -14.89 -9.54
CA PRO A 119 6.31 -15.66 -9.98
C PRO A 119 5.06 -14.82 -10.13
N TYR A 120 4.87 -13.84 -9.24
CA TYR A 120 3.72 -12.92 -9.30
C TYR A 120 3.86 -11.94 -10.45
N ALA A 121 5.05 -11.43 -10.71
CA ALA A 121 5.31 -10.54 -11.83
C ALA A 121 5.05 -11.21 -13.17
N ARG A 122 5.33 -12.51 -13.29
CA ARG A 122 5.02 -13.30 -14.48
C ARG A 122 3.53 -13.55 -14.65
N LYS A 123 2.82 -13.83 -13.54
CA LYS A 123 1.40 -14.14 -13.55
C LYS A 123 0.53 -12.90 -13.78
N PHE A 124 0.92 -11.78 -13.20
CA PHE A 124 0.14 -10.53 -13.26
C PHE A 124 0.89 -9.48 -14.05
N LYS A 125 0.49 -9.29 -15.30
CA LYS A 125 1.15 -8.37 -16.23
C LYS A 125 1.16 -6.93 -15.67
N GLY A 126 2.33 -6.29 -15.72
CA GLY A 126 2.49 -4.92 -15.27
C GLY A 126 2.53 -4.73 -13.76
N LEU A 127 2.60 -5.82 -13.00
CA LEU A 127 2.69 -5.75 -11.55
C LEU A 127 4.01 -5.13 -11.12
N ARG A 128 3.93 -4.15 -10.21
CA ARG A 128 5.08 -3.54 -9.55
C ARG A 128 5.12 -3.96 -8.10
N GLY A 129 6.32 -4.06 -7.54
CA GLY A 129 6.52 -4.49 -6.16
C GLY A 129 7.18 -3.45 -5.30
N VAL A 130 6.78 -3.40 -4.05
CA VAL A 130 7.53 -2.83 -2.95
C VAL A 130 8.18 -4.01 -2.22
N LEU A 131 9.49 -4.03 -2.20
CA LEU A 131 10.22 -5.21 -1.75
C LEU A 131 10.74 -4.99 -0.33
N GLU A 132 10.49 -5.96 0.52
CA GLU A 132 11.09 -6.04 1.84
C GLU A 132 12.46 -6.67 1.68
N LEU A 133 13.51 -5.87 1.84
CA LEU A 133 14.88 -6.32 1.68
C LEU A 133 15.47 -6.68 3.04
N SER A 134 16.14 -7.82 3.08
CA SER A 134 17.03 -8.13 4.19
C SER A 134 18.26 -7.21 4.15
N VAL A 135 19.05 -7.19 5.22
CA VAL A 135 20.30 -6.42 5.24
C VAL A 135 21.23 -6.87 4.10
N ASP A 136 21.32 -8.17 3.87
CA ASP A 136 22.16 -8.73 2.80
C ASP A 136 21.67 -8.32 1.41
N ASP A 137 20.37 -8.36 1.17
CA ASP A 137 19.78 -7.90 -0.08
C ASP A 137 20.03 -6.40 -0.30
N ALA A 138 19.93 -5.60 0.75
CA ALA A 138 20.20 -4.16 0.68
C ALA A 138 21.66 -3.89 0.34
N VAL A 139 22.60 -4.65 0.91
CA VAL A 139 24.03 -4.54 0.60
C VAL A 139 24.27 -4.88 -0.87
N LEU A 140 23.70 -5.97 -1.39
CA LEU A 140 23.82 -6.36 -2.79
C LEU A 140 23.24 -5.29 -3.72
N ALA A 141 22.09 -4.72 -3.38
CA ALA A 141 21.46 -3.67 -4.16
C ALA A 141 22.32 -2.39 -4.21
N LEU A 142 23.07 -2.09 -3.15
CA LEU A 142 23.97 -0.93 -3.10
C LEU A 142 25.25 -1.13 -3.87
N GLN A 143 25.65 -2.40 -4.10
CA GLN A 143 26.85 -2.75 -4.86
C GLN A 143 26.61 -2.85 -6.37
N ALA A 144 25.37 -2.97 -6.76
CA ALA A 144 24.98 -3.16 -8.15
C ALA A 144 25.04 -1.86 -8.99
#